data_c04931d458b53d618733aeb5e1fd3d45
#
_entry.id   c04931d458b53d618733aeb5e1fd3d45
#
_cell.length_a   1.000
_cell.length_b   1.000
_cell.length_c   1.000
_cell.angle_alpha   90.00
_cell.angle_beta   90.00
_cell.angle_gamma   90.00
#
_symmetry.space_group_name_H-M   'P 1'
#
loop_
_entity.id
_entity.type
_entity.pdbx_description
1 polymer ?
#
loop_
_entity_poly.entity_id
_entity_poly.type
_entity_poly.pdbx_seq_one_letter_code
_entity_poly.pdbx_strand_id
1 'polypeptide(L)'
;MTRTNSDSQTEGEFERIPIPDSKLKGWKSFLGMYAGEHAAGTEFVIGPLFLTTGVSAFDLIIGLFFGNLMAVLSWRFLTAPIGVRYRLTLYYQLEKICGKNLVVVYNLANGILFCFLAGAMITVSATAVGIPFNMQMPKLSDTLPNGITWIIIVFVLGSLISLIAAKGFATISRAANWMSPLIVLGFIAAGMVSLSQLNVDSFSDFWSIWGTGSEPFPGQIKYTFWHVFFWSWFANAAMHVGMSDLTVFRYAKSTNSGWTTAAGMFVGHYMAWIAAALLYAVYLKSPEALLILQNGKAP
;
A
#
# COMPACT_ATOMS: atom_id res chain seq x y z
N MET A 1 -45.76 -0.99 -23.55
CA MET A 1 -44.92 -1.24 -22.36
C MET A 1 -43.62 -0.50 -22.56
N THR A 2 -43.59 0.74 -22.09
CA THR A 2 -42.42 1.65 -22.14
C THR A 2 -41.46 1.21 -21.06
N ARG A 3 -40.30 0.65 -21.45
CA ARG A 3 -39.15 0.43 -20.52
C ARG A 3 -38.75 1.80 -20.01
N THR A 4 -38.99 2.03 -18.75
CA THR A 4 -38.58 3.24 -18.06
C THR A 4 -37.05 3.32 -18.00
N ASN A 5 -36.50 4.50 -18.26
CA ASN A 5 -35.08 4.88 -18.24
C ASN A 5 -34.36 4.67 -16.86
N SER A 6 -34.95 3.89 -15.93
CA SER A 6 -34.36 3.58 -14.63
C SER A 6 -33.34 2.41 -14.68
N ASP A 7 -33.40 1.57 -15.71
CA ASP A 7 -32.55 0.38 -15.77
C ASP A 7 -31.15 0.65 -16.33
N SER A 8 -30.94 1.74 -17.04
CA SER A 8 -29.60 2.14 -17.54
C SER A 8 -28.72 2.82 -16.49
N GLN A 9 -29.27 3.25 -15.36
CA GLN A 9 -28.48 3.77 -14.22
C GLN A 9 -28.00 2.68 -13.25
N THR A 10 -28.40 1.42 -13.45
CA THR A 10 -28.08 0.32 -12.54
C THR A 10 -26.77 -0.40 -12.85
N GLU A 11 -26.05 -0.06 -13.92
CA GLU A 11 -24.72 -0.59 -14.21
C GLU A 11 -23.58 0.26 -13.64
N GLY A 12 -23.85 1.46 -13.13
CA GLY A 12 -22.91 2.26 -12.35
C GLY A 12 -22.68 1.68 -10.95
N GLU A 13 -21.56 2.02 -10.34
CA GLU A 13 -21.24 1.65 -8.95
C GLU A 13 -22.16 2.39 -7.98
N PHE A 14 -23.28 1.89 -7.61
CA PHE A 14 -24.25 2.33 -6.56
C PHE A 14 -23.76 3.47 -5.65
N GLU A 15 -23.38 4.62 -6.23
CA GLU A 15 -22.67 5.68 -5.48
C GLU A 15 -23.52 6.34 -4.41
N ARG A 16 -24.81 6.53 -4.71
CA ARG A 16 -25.77 7.25 -3.87
C ARG A 16 -26.88 6.39 -3.29
N ILE A 17 -26.84 5.10 -3.58
CA ILE A 17 -27.82 4.13 -3.07
C ILE A 17 -27.11 2.98 -2.39
N PRO A 18 -27.73 2.35 -1.37
CA PRO A 18 -27.15 1.19 -0.70
C PRO A 18 -26.92 0.03 -1.67
N ILE A 19 -25.79 -0.68 -1.51
CA ILE A 19 -25.52 -1.91 -2.26
C ILE A 19 -26.62 -2.95 -2.00
N PRO A 20 -27.31 -3.46 -3.04
CA PRO A 20 -28.34 -4.47 -2.86
C PRO A 20 -27.73 -5.82 -2.43
N ASP A 21 -28.52 -6.65 -1.73
CA ASP A 21 -28.07 -7.94 -1.19
C ASP A 21 -27.46 -8.86 -2.25
N SER A 22 -28.00 -8.83 -3.48
CA SER A 22 -27.53 -9.64 -4.60
C SER A 22 -26.10 -9.30 -5.05
N LYS A 23 -25.59 -8.12 -4.73
CA LYS A 23 -24.24 -7.63 -5.10
C LYS A 23 -23.22 -7.77 -3.96
N LEU A 24 -23.66 -8.16 -2.76
CA LEU A 24 -22.76 -8.34 -1.62
C LEU A 24 -21.78 -9.50 -1.85
N LYS A 25 -20.56 -9.31 -1.35
CA LYS A 25 -19.42 -10.22 -1.54
C LYS A 25 -19.01 -10.89 -0.22
N GLY A 26 -18.51 -12.11 -0.33
CA GLY A 26 -17.88 -12.82 0.77
C GLY A 26 -16.44 -12.35 1.01
N TRP A 27 -15.85 -12.78 2.13
CA TRP A 27 -14.50 -12.39 2.55
C TRP A 27 -13.40 -12.63 1.50
N LYS A 28 -13.52 -13.69 0.68
CA LYS A 28 -12.54 -14.01 -0.38
C LYS A 28 -12.35 -12.87 -1.40
N SER A 29 -13.37 -12.04 -1.63
CA SER A 29 -13.29 -10.91 -2.55
C SER A 29 -12.42 -9.77 -2.02
N PHE A 30 -12.15 -9.74 -0.72
CA PHE A 30 -11.37 -8.68 -0.08
C PHE A 30 -9.93 -9.12 0.20
N LEU A 31 -9.67 -10.42 0.35
CA LEU A 31 -8.38 -10.95 0.76
C LEU A 31 -7.25 -10.53 -0.17
N GLY A 32 -7.40 -10.76 -1.47
CA GLY A 32 -6.39 -10.39 -2.46
C GLY A 32 -6.26 -8.89 -2.64
N MET A 33 -7.35 -8.13 -2.47
CA MET A 33 -7.29 -6.67 -2.53
C MET A 33 -6.36 -6.13 -1.45
N TYR A 34 -6.59 -6.51 -0.18
CA TYR A 34 -5.75 -6.04 0.91
C TYR A 34 -4.32 -6.57 0.84
N ALA A 35 -4.13 -7.85 0.51
CA ALA A 35 -2.79 -8.41 0.36
C ALA A 35 -1.99 -7.71 -0.76
N GLY A 36 -2.61 -7.44 -1.90
CA GLY A 36 -1.95 -6.82 -3.05
C GLY A 36 -1.74 -5.33 -2.91
N GLU A 37 -2.67 -4.62 -2.27
CA GLU A 37 -2.56 -3.20 -2.02
C GLU A 37 -1.36 -2.88 -1.12
N HIS A 38 -1.11 -3.73 -0.13
CA HIS A 38 -0.07 -3.55 0.89
C HIS A 38 1.22 -4.33 0.62
N ALA A 39 1.34 -4.97 -0.53
CA ALA A 39 2.58 -5.52 -1.06
C ALA A 39 2.91 -4.82 -2.38
N ALA A 40 2.90 -3.50 -2.38
CA ALA A 40 3.10 -2.68 -3.57
C ALA A 40 4.56 -2.24 -3.72
N GLY A 41 4.87 -1.65 -4.87
CA GLY A 41 6.22 -1.11 -5.12
C GLY A 41 6.63 0.02 -4.18
N THR A 42 5.69 0.72 -3.56
CA THR A 42 5.93 1.74 -2.53
C THR A 42 6.66 1.20 -1.31
N GLU A 43 6.54 -0.09 -1.04
CA GLU A 43 7.19 -0.75 0.10
C GLU A 43 8.72 -0.75 -0.02
N PHE A 44 9.25 -0.71 -1.25
CA PHE A 44 10.69 -0.53 -1.50
C PHE A 44 11.22 0.85 -1.11
N VAL A 45 10.35 1.85 -0.95
CA VAL A 45 10.72 3.17 -0.45
C VAL A 45 10.62 3.22 1.08
N ILE A 46 9.63 2.54 1.64
CA ILE A 46 9.34 2.57 3.08
C ILE A 46 10.29 1.66 3.88
N GLY A 47 10.56 0.45 3.38
CA GLY A 47 11.45 -0.50 4.05
C GLY A 47 12.82 0.07 4.43
N PRO A 48 13.53 0.79 3.54
CA PRO A 48 14.78 1.47 3.85
C PRO A 48 14.75 2.40 5.05
N LEU A 49 13.63 3.07 5.35
CA LEU A 49 13.50 3.97 6.51
C LEU A 49 13.84 3.24 7.82
N PHE A 50 13.52 1.96 7.92
CA PHE A 50 13.80 1.17 9.13
C PHE A 50 15.28 0.83 9.34
N LEU A 51 16.14 1.14 8.37
CA LEU A 51 17.60 1.08 8.53
C LEU A 51 18.18 2.49 8.68
N THR A 52 17.77 3.42 7.83
CA THR A 52 18.30 4.79 7.82
C THR A 52 17.97 5.56 9.11
N THR A 53 16.89 5.25 9.78
CA THR A 53 16.49 5.85 11.07
C THR A 53 17.15 5.17 12.28
N GLY A 54 17.98 4.15 12.07
CA GLY A 54 18.74 3.47 13.12
C GLY A 54 17.88 2.79 14.20
N VAL A 55 16.67 2.35 13.86
CA VAL A 55 15.77 1.67 14.79
C VAL A 55 16.35 0.35 15.29
N SER A 56 16.05 -0.05 16.53
CA SER A 56 16.44 -1.36 17.06
C SER A 56 15.56 -2.49 16.49
N ALA A 57 16.08 -3.73 16.49
CA ALA A 57 15.32 -4.91 16.08
C ALA A 57 14.02 -5.05 16.90
N PHE A 58 14.09 -4.84 18.22
CA PHE A 58 12.92 -4.91 19.09
C PHE A 58 11.89 -3.85 18.71
N ASP A 59 12.31 -2.59 18.60
CA ASP A 59 11.41 -1.49 18.26
C ASP A 59 10.75 -1.67 16.90
N LEU A 60 11.52 -2.18 15.92
CA LEU A 60 11.01 -2.47 14.58
C LEU A 60 9.98 -3.61 14.60
N ILE A 61 10.39 -4.80 15.03
CA ILE A 61 9.58 -6.02 14.92
C ILE A 61 8.31 -5.89 15.77
N ILE A 62 8.44 -5.44 17.01
CA ILE A 62 7.31 -5.31 17.94
C ILE A 62 6.46 -4.08 17.61
N GLY A 63 7.08 -2.97 17.21
CA GLY A 63 6.37 -1.76 16.78
C GLY A 63 5.52 -2.01 15.55
N LEU A 64 6.06 -2.66 14.51
CA LEU A 64 5.29 -3.03 13.33
C LEU A 64 4.16 -4.01 13.67
N PHE A 65 4.43 -5.02 14.53
CA PHE A 65 3.41 -5.99 14.92
C PHE A 65 2.19 -5.30 15.54
N PHE A 66 2.40 -4.49 16.57
CA PHE A 66 1.31 -3.83 17.26
C PHE A 66 0.67 -2.70 16.44
N GLY A 67 1.44 -1.94 15.67
CA GLY A 67 0.91 -0.91 14.79
C GLY A 67 -0.01 -1.49 13.71
N ASN A 68 0.42 -2.56 13.05
CA ASN A 68 -0.40 -3.28 12.08
C ASN A 68 -1.63 -3.93 12.72
N LEU A 69 -1.48 -4.50 13.93
CA LEU A 69 -2.62 -5.04 14.68
C LEU A 69 -3.67 -3.95 14.96
N MET A 70 -3.25 -2.78 15.41
CA MET A 70 -4.17 -1.66 15.66
C MET A 70 -4.86 -1.18 14.38
N ALA A 71 -4.18 -1.20 13.24
CA ALA A 71 -4.79 -0.93 11.95
C ALA A 71 -5.89 -1.96 11.62
N VAL A 72 -5.60 -3.26 11.74
CA VAL A 72 -6.59 -4.33 11.53
C VAL A 72 -7.80 -4.17 12.45
N LEU A 73 -7.58 -3.87 13.74
CA LEU A 73 -8.64 -3.64 14.69
C LEU A 73 -9.49 -2.41 14.34
N SER A 74 -8.86 -1.34 13.82
CA SER A 74 -9.57 -0.17 13.34
C SER A 74 -10.51 -0.51 12.17
N TRP A 75 -10.05 -1.29 11.19
CA TRP A 75 -10.93 -1.75 10.11
C TRP A 75 -12.03 -2.68 10.61
N ARG A 76 -11.67 -3.64 11.46
CA ARG A 76 -12.62 -4.64 11.94
C ARG A 76 -13.75 -4.05 12.80
N PHE A 77 -13.42 -3.11 13.67
CA PHE A 77 -14.35 -2.61 14.67
C PHE A 77 -14.93 -1.22 14.36
N LEU A 78 -14.31 -0.46 13.44
CA LEU A 78 -14.84 0.85 13.03
C LEU A 78 -15.34 0.81 11.58
N THR A 79 -14.47 0.56 10.61
CA THR A 79 -14.79 0.74 9.20
C THR A 79 -15.75 -0.32 8.66
N ALA A 80 -15.50 -1.59 8.93
CA ALA A 80 -16.32 -2.67 8.40
C ALA A 80 -17.76 -2.64 8.97
N PRO A 81 -18.02 -2.40 10.28
CA PRO A 81 -19.36 -2.21 10.77
C PRO A 81 -20.14 -1.07 10.12
N ILE A 82 -19.49 0.07 9.90
CA ILE A 82 -20.11 1.21 9.22
C ILE A 82 -20.42 0.86 7.76
N GLY A 83 -19.44 0.33 7.03
CA GLY A 83 -19.61 -0.06 5.63
C GLY A 83 -20.72 -1.07 5.42
N VAL A 84 -20.77 -2.13 6.23
CA VAL A 84 -21.79 -3.19 6.16
C VAL A 84 -23.19 -2.68 6.54
N ARG A 85 -23.27 -1.79 7.54
CA ARG A 85 -24.54 -1.25 8.01
C ARG A 85 -25.20 -0.32 7.00
N TYR A 86 -24.42 0.62 6.45
CA TYR A 86 -24.98 1.67 5.60
C TYR A 86 -24.92 1.33 4.11
N ARG A 87 -23.96 0.53 3.69
CA ARG A 87 -23.74 0.11 2.29
C ARG A 87 -23.57 1.27 1.29
N LEU A 88 -23.15 2.43 1.76
CA LEU A 88 -22.96 3.64 1.01
C LEU A 88 -21.49 3.97 0.86
N THR A 89 -21.15 4.77 -0.17
CA THR A 89 -19.81 5.32 -0.29
C THR A 89 -19.48 6.23 0.90
N LEU A 90 -18.20 6.35 1.24
CA LEU A 90 -17.74 7.32 2.23
C LEU A 90 -18.24 8.74 1.90
N TYR A 91 -18.10 9.16 0.67
CA TYR A 91 -18.45 10.51 0.22
C TYR A 91 -19.93 10.82 0.40
N TYR A 92 -20.79 9.88 0.09
CA TYR A 92 -22.24 10.08 0.27
C TYR A 92 -22.65 10.05 1.73
N GLN A 93 -21.97 9.27 2.57
CA GLN A 93 -22.17 9.32 4.03
C GLN A 93 -21.73 10.67 4.61
N LEU A 94 -20.57 11.17 4.20
CA LEU A 94 -20.10 12.50 4.60
C LEU A 94 -21.04 13.62 4.13
N GLU A 95 -21.59 13.52 2.91
CA GLU A 95 -22.57 14.49 2.42
C GLU A 95 -23.80 14.58 3.34
N LYS A 96 -24.26 13.44 3.88
CA LYS A 96 -25.37 13.39 4.84
C LYS A 96 -25.04 14.00 6.21
N ILE A 97 -23.78 13.90 6.62
CA ILE A 97 -23.33 14.35 7.96
C ILE A 97 -22.91 15.82 7.92
N CYS A 98 -22.09 16.20 6.94
CA CYS A 98 -21.40 17.48 6.87
C CYS A 98 -21.96 18.43 5.81
N GLY A 99 -22.90 17.96 4.99
CA GLY A 99 -23.47 18.75 3.89
C GLY A 99 -22.59 18.78 2.63
N LYS A 100 -23.19 19.15 1.52
CA LYS A 100 -22.58 19.07 0.18
C LYS A 100 -21.31 19.91 0.02
N ASN A 101 -21.29 21.11 0.57
CA ASN A 101 -20.16 22.04 0.35
C ASN A 101 -18.86 21.52 0.96
N LEU A 102 -18.91 20.99 2.20
CA LEU A 102 -17.73 20.45 2.83
C LEU A 102 -17.22 19.18 2.12
N VAL A 103 -18.13 18.34 1.64
CA VAL A 103 -17.78 17.13 0.88
C VAL A 103 -17.13 17.47 -0.46
N VAL A 104 -17.52 18.54 -1.13
CA VAL A 104 -16.84 18.99 -2.36
C VAL A 104 -15.37 19.33 -2.08
N VAL A 105 -15.09 20.09 -1.00
CA VAL A 105 -13.71 20.42 -0.60
C VAL A 105 -12.92 19.15 -0.26
N TYR A 106 -13.52 18.26 0.53
CA TYR A 106 -12.92 16.98 0.89
C TYR A 106 -12.62 16.12 -0.34
N ASN A 107 -13.54 15.97 -1.27
CA ASN A 107 -13.37 15.19 -2.48
C ASN A 107 -12.30 15.77 -3.40
N LEU A 108 -12.21 17.11 -3.51
CA LEU A 108 -11.17 17.76 -4.29
C LEU A 108 -9.77 17.46 -3.69
N ALA A 109 -9.63 17.63 -2.39
CA ALA A 109 -8.37 17.36 -1.70
C ALA A 109 -7.95 15.87 -1.85
N ASN A 110 -8.90 14.96 -1.63
CA ASN A 110 -8.65 13.51 -1.82
C ASN A 110 -8.34 13.15 -3.27
N GLY A 111 -9.07 13.72 -4.23
CA GLY A 111 -8.83 13.48 -5.65
C GLY A 111 -7.42 13.86 -6.06
N ILE A 112 -6.94 15.02 -5.62
CA ILE A 112 -5.56 15.48 -5.85
C ILE A 112 -4.58 14.49 -5.21
N LEU A 113 -4.77 14.14 -3.93
CA LEU A 113 -3.89 13.21 -3.22
C LEU A 113 -3.83 11.84 -3.92
N PHE A 114 -4.97 11.27 -4.30
CA PHE A 114 -5.00 9.99 -5.01
C PHE A 114 -4.39 10.05 -6.41
N CYS A 115 -4.45 11.19 -7.12
CA CYS A 115 -3.71 11.36 -8.38
C CYS A 115 -2.19 11.26 -8.16
N PHE A 116 -1.66 11.89 -7.11
CA PHE A 116 -0.24 11.77 -6.77
C PHE A 116 0.14 10.34 -6.38
N LEU A 117 -0.67 9.67 -5.54
CA LEU A 117 -0.43 8.28 -5.15
C LEU A 117 -0.46 7.33 -6.35
N ALA A 118 -1.47 7.46 -7.22
CA ALA A 118 -1.57 6.66 -8.43
C ALA A 118 -0.37 6.90 -9.37
N GLY A 119 0.04 8.15 -9.54
CA GLY A 119 1.23 8.51 -10.31
C GLY A 119 2.49 7.85 -9.76
N ALA A 120 2.71 7.91 -8.44
CA ALA A 120 3.84 7.26 -7.79
C ALA A 120 3.83 5.73 -8.00
N MET A 121 2.68 5.07 -7.81
CA MET A 121 2.54 3.62 -8.00
C MET A 121 2.77 3.19 -9.46
N ILE A 122 2.25 3.94 -10.43
CA ILE A 122 2.47 3.68 -11.85
C ILE A 122 3.95 3.85 -12.19
N THR A 123 4.59 4.89 -11.67
CA THR A 123 6.02 5.18 -11.86
C THR A 123 6.89 4.03 -11.34
N VAL A 124 6.66 3.57 -10.12
CA VAL A 124 7.40 2.43 -9.55
C VAL A 124 7.16 1.15 -10.36
N SER A 125 5.92 0.92 -10.79
CA SER A 125 5.58 -0.24 -11.64
C SER A 125 6.30 -0.18 -12.99
N ALA A 126 6.36 0.98 -13.64
CA ALA A 126 7.09 1.17 -14.89
C ALA A 126 8.59 0.94 -14.70
N THR A 127 9.14 1.40 -13.59
CA THR A 127 10.55 1.15 -13.22
C THR A 127 10.81 -0.34 -13.05
N ALA A 128 9.96 -1.05 -12.31
CA ALA A 128 10.09 -2.49 -12.13
C ALA A 128 10.04 -3.27 -13.46
N VAL A 129 9.19 -2.86 -14.40
CA VAL A 129 9.15 -3.44 -15.76
C VAL A 129 10.41 -3.13 -16.55
N GLY A 130 11.02 -1.96 -16.36
CA GLY A 130 12.22 -1.53 -17.09
C GLY A 130 13.51 -2.22 -16.64
N ILE A 131 13.62 -2.64 -15.38
CA ILE A 131 14.84 -3.22 -14.80
C ILE A 131 15.36 -4.44 -15.60
N PRO A 132 14.53 -5.47 -15.91
CA PRO A 132 15.00 -6.66 -16.63
C PRO A 132 15.50 -6.38 -18.05
N PHE A 133 15.14 -5.24 -18.62
CA PHE A 133 15.49 -4.85 -19.98
C PHE A 133 16.61 -3.80 -20.02
N ASN A 134 17.24 -3.49 -18.88
CA ASN A 134 18.26 -2.45 -18.75
C ASN A 134 17.83 -1.11 -19.36
N MET A 135 16.58 -0.72 -19.15
CA MET A 135 16.03 0.49 -19.74
C MET A 135 16.53 1.73 -18.98
N GLN A 136 16.76 2.82 -19.73
CA GLN A 136 17.03 4.11 -19.11
C GLN A 136 15.80 4.56 -18.33
N MET A 137 15.98 4.82 -17.04
CA MET A 137 14.94 5.23 -16.13
C MET A 137 15.31 6.56 -15.47
N PRO A 138 14.30 7.42 -15.16
CA PRO A 138 14.56 8.65 -14.43
C PRO A 138 15.03 8.34 -13.01
N LYS A 139 15.97 9.15 -12.52
CA LYS A 139 16.43 9.15 -11.14
C LYS A 139 15.44 9.97 -10.29
N LEU A 140 15.41 9.75 -8.98
CA LEU A 140 14.60 10.56 -8.07
C LEU A 140 14.99 12.05 -8.06
N SER A 141 16.22 12.36 -8.45
CA SER A 141 16.73 13.72 -8.60
C SER A 141 16.37 14.40 -9.91
N ASP A 142 15.83 13.67 -10.88
CA ASP A 142 15.51 14.23 -12.19
C ASP A 142 14.22 15.04 -12.11
N THR A 143 14.25 16.25 -12.63
CA THR A 143 13.07 17.14 -12.64
C THR A 143 12.01 16.67 -13.64
N LEU A 144 12.43 16.04 -14.72
CA LEU A 144 11.56 15.55 -15.80
C LEU A 144 11.97 14.13 -16.19
N PRO A 145 11.00 13.31 -16.67
CA PRO A 145 11.32 11.98 -17.20
C PRO A 145 12.25 12.09 -18.40
N ASN A 146 13.30 11.26 -18.42
CA ASN A 146 14.36 11.32 -19.43
C ASN A 146 14.42 10.12 -20.38
N GLY A 147 13.58 9.11 -20.19
CA GLY A 147 13.54 7.91 -21.00
C GLY A 147 12.23 7.78 -21.80
N ILE A 148 12.27 7.91 -23.14
CA ILE A 148 11.06 7.80 -23.97
C ILE A 148 10.37 6.43 -23.80
N THR A 149 11.14 5.35 -23.73
CA THR A 149 10.60 4.00 -23.56
C THR A 149 9.93 3.84 -22.19
N TRP A 150 10.53 4.39 -21.14
CA TRP A 150 9.95 4.42 -19.81
C TRP A 150 8.63 5.23 -19.79
N ILE A 151 8.58 6.38 -20.46
CA ILE A 151 7.37 7.19 -20.60
C ILE A 151 6.25 6.38 -21.27
N ILE A 152 6.56 5.65 -22.35
CA ILE A 152 5.60 4.79 -23.03
C ILE A 152 5.05 3.72 -22.08
N ILE A 153 5.91 3.07 -21.30
CA ILE A 153 5.48 2.05 -20.31
C ILE A 153 4.57 2.68 -19.26
N VAL A 154 4.89 3.88 -18.76
CA VAL A 154 4.03 4.61 -17.80
C VAL A 154 2.63 4.82 -18.38
N PHE A 155 2.53 5.28 -19.63
CA PHE A 155 1.25 5.47 -20.29
C PHE A 155 0.49 4.16 -20.51
N VAL A 156 1.16 3.11 -20.94
CA VAL A 156 0.54 1.79 -21.16
C VAL A 156 0.02 1.21 -19.84
N LEU A 157 0.85 1.21 -18.81
CA LEU A 157 0.46 0.69 -17.48
C LEU A 157 -0.64 1.55 -16.85
N GLY A 158 -0.52 2.86 -16.90
CA GLY A 158 -1.53 3.77 -16.39
C GLY A 158 -2.88 3.60 -17.08
N SER A 159 -2.88 3.46 -18.40
CA SER A 159 -4.08 3.20 -19.18
C SER A 159 -4.70 1.85 -18.83
N LEU A 160 -3.90 0.78 -18.70
CA LEU A 160 -4.36 -0.55 -18.33
C LEU A 160 -5.01 -0.55 -16.94
N ILE A 161 -4.35 0.06 -15.96
CA ILE A 161 -4.85 0.17 -14.58
C ILE A 161 -6.16 0.97 -14.57
N SER A 162 -6.22 2.10 -15.30
CA SER A 162 -7.42 2.92 -15.40
C SER A 162 -8.59 2.17 -16.04
N LEU A 163 -8.34 1.37 -17.07
CA LEU A 163 -9.36 0.53 -17.70
C LEU A 163 -9.89 -0.57 -16.77
N ILE A 164 -9.01 -1.18 -15.95
CA ILE A 164 -9.41 -2.15 -14.92
C ILE A 164 -10.28 -1.45 -13.87
N ALA A 165 -9.85 -0.28 -13.39
CA ALA A 165 -10.55 0.50 -12.39
C ALA A 165 -11.94 0.95 -12.88
N ALA A 166 -12.05 1.40 -14.12
CA ALA A 166 -13.32 1.83 -14.72
C ALA A 166 -14.38 0.71 -14.82
N LYS A 167 -13.95 -0.56 -14.75
CA LYS A 167 -14.88 -1.72 -14.74
C LYS A 167 -15.45 -2.04 -13.35
N GLY A 168 -15.07 -1.29 -12.33
CA GLY A 168 -15.63 -1.33 -11.00
C GLY A 168 -15.11 -2.47 -10.10
N PHE A 169 -15.64 -2.50 -8.87
CA PHE A 169 -15.17 -3.32 -7.75
C PHE A 169 -14.96 -4.81 -8.09
N ALA A 170 -15.89 -5.43 -8.83
CA ALA A 170 -15.79 -6.87 -9.13
C ALA A 170 -14.58 -7.22 -10.01
N THR A 171 -14.21 -6.33 -10.94
CA THR A 171 -13.02 -6.49 -11.79
C THR A 171 -11.75 -6.22 -11.03
N ILE A 172 -11.72 -5.16 -10.21
CA ILE A 172 -10.59 -4.83 -9.34
C ILE A 172 -10.31 -5.99 -8.39
N SER A 173 -11.32 -6.48 -7.68
CA SER A 173 -11.19 -7.62 -6.75
C SER A 173 -10.66 -8.89 -7.44
N ARG A 174 -11.11 -9.17 -8.66
CA ARG A 174 -10.64 -10.33 -9.44
C ARG A 174 -9.17 -10.14 -9.85
N ALA A 175 -8.81 -8.98 -10.39
CA ALA A 175 -7.44 -8.67 -10.77
C ALA A 175 -6.50 -8.75 -9.56
N ALA A 176 -6.88 -8.17 -8.43
CA ALA A 176 -6.11 -8.23 -7.20
C ALA A 176 -5.92 -9.66 -6.69
N ASN A 177 -6.95 -10.50 -6.68
CA ASN A 177 -6.83 -11.90 -6.26
C ASN A 177 -5.88 -12.72 -7.13
N TRP A 178 -5.68 -12.34 -8.41
CA TRP A 178 -4.73 -12.96 -9.30
C TRP A 178 -3.31 -12.42 -9.15
N MET A 179 -3.18 -11.09 -9.00
CA MET A 179 -1.87 -10.43 -8.97
C MET A 179 -1.20 -10.51 -7.59
N SER A 180 -1.99 -10.42 -6.51
CA SER A 180 -1.43 -10.36 -5.15
C SER A 180 -0.54 -11.53 -4.78
N PRO A 181 -0.87 -12.80 -5.08
CA PRO A 181 0.02 -13.92 -4.79
C PRO A 181 1.39 -13.79 -5.47
N LEU A 182 1.42 -13.28 -6.71
CA LEU A 182 2.68 -13.09 -7.45
C LEU A 182 3.54 -12.00 -6.81
N ILE A 183 2.92 -10.90 -6.41
CA ILE A 183 3.63 -9.78 -5.75
C ILE A 183 4.17 -10.23 -4.39
N VAL A 184 3.35 -10.90 -3.59
CA VAL A 184 3.75 -11.46 -2.28
C VAL A 184 4.92 -12.42 -2.44
N LEU A 185 4.86 -13.35 -3.40
CA LEU A 185 5.96 -14.27 -3.69
C LEU A 185 7.22 -13.53 -4.13
N GLY A 186 7.09 -12.44 -4.88
CA GLY A 186 8.19 -11.57 -5.27
C GLY A 186 8.90 -10.96 -4.05
N PHE A 187 8.17 -10.41 -3.09
CA PHE A 187 8.75 -9.89 -1.85
C PHE A 187 9.39 -10.98 -0.98
N ILE A 188 8.73 -12.13 -0.86
CA ILE A 188 9.31 -13.29 -0.14
C ILE A 188 10.64 -13.71 -0.80
N ALA A 189 10.67 -13.83 -2.11
CA ALA A 189 11.88 -14.19 -2.84
C ALA A 189 12.99 -13.14 -2.66
N ALA A 190 12.64 -11.85 -2.76
CA ALA A 190 13.59 -10.76 -2.53
C ALA A 190 14.15 -10.80 -1.09
N GLY A 191 13.31 -11.02 -0.10
CA GLY A 191 13.72 -11.18 1.29
C GLY A 191 14.65 -12.38 1.50
N MET A 192 14.32 -13.55 0.95
CA MET A 192 15.12 -14.76 1.06
C MET A 192 16.49 -14.60 0.38
N VAL A 193 16.55 -14.03 -0.81
CA VAL A 193 17.81 -13.73 -1.51
C VAL A 193 18.64 -12.74 -0.69
N SER A 194 18.00 -11.73 -0.12
CA SER A 194 18.70 -10.74 0.72
C SER A 194 19.28 -11.39 1.99
N LEU A 195 18.55 -12.27 2.66
CA LEU A 195 19.06 -13.01 3.82
C LEU A 195 20.31 -13.83 3.46
N SER A 196 20.26 -14.54 2.32
CA SER A 196 21.42 -15.30 1.83
C SER A 196 22.62 -14.38 1.54
N GLN A 197 22.42 -13.24 0.89
CA GLN A 197 23.50 -12.28 0.60
C GLN A 197 24.05 -11.58 1.85
N LEU A 198 23.26 -11.51 2.91
CA LEU A 198 23.67 -10.97 4.21
C LEU A 198 24.34 -12.02 5.10
N ASN A 199 24.39 -13.30 4.68
CA ASN A 199 24.87 -14.46 5.44
C ASN A 199 24.07 -14.64 6.76
N VAL A 200 22.76 -14.58 6.66
CA VAL A 200 21.84 -14.76 7.80
C VAL A 200 21.42 -16.23 7.84
N ASP A 201 22.01 -16.99 8.75
CA ASP A 201 21.78 -18.43 8.91
C ASP A 201 20.92 -18.76 10.15
N SER A 202 20.73 -17.79 11.03
CA SER A 202 19.97 -17.95 12.26
C SER A 202 19.07 -16.74 12.56
N PHE A 203 18.12 -16.93 13.50
CA PHE A 203 17.33 -15.81 14.02
C PHE A 203 18.19 -14.75 14.72
N SER A 204 19.28 -15.15 15.36
CA SER A 204 20.24 -14.24 15.98
C SER A 204 20.90 -13.34 14.94
N ASP A 205 21.29 -13.88 13.79
CA ASP A 205 21.89 -13.11 12.70
C ASP A 205 20.89 -12.14 12.10
N PHE A 206 19.65 -12.60 11.86
CA PHE A 206 18.56 -11.73 11.42
C PHE A 206 18.34 -10.58 12.41
N TRP A 207 18.28 -10.89 13.70
CA TRP A 207 18.09 -9.87 14.75
C TRP A 207 19.25 -8.86 14.78
N SER A 208 20.48 -9.33 14.51
CA SER A 208 21.67 -8.49 14.54
C SER A 208 21.72 -7.42 13.45
N ILE A 209 20.95 -7.56 12.38
CA ILE A 209 20.87 -6.56 11.30
C ILE A 209 20.47 -5.18 11.85
N TRP A 210 19.54 -5.16 12.78
CA TRP A 210 19.11 -3.94 13.49
C TRP A 210 19.70 -3.88 14.92
N GLY A 211 19.96 -5.03 15.55
CA GLY A 211 20.55 -5.15 16.88
C GLY A 211 19.85 -4.30 17.94
N THR A 212 20.61 -3.51 18.66
CA THR A 212 20.12 -2.52 19.62
C THR A 212 19.83 -1.16 18.97
N GLY A 213 19.92 -1.10 17.65
CA GLY A 213 19.82 0.11 16.85
C GLY A 213 21.19 0.78 16.64
N SER A 214 21.24 1.67 15.67
CA SER A 214 22.42 2.46 15.28
C SER A 214 22.13 3.96 15.34
N GLU A 215 23.13 4.78 15.10
CA GLU A 215 22.90 6.20 14.80
C GLU A 215 22.12 6.34 13.49
N PRO A 216 21.16 7.28 13.43
CA PRO A 216 20.42 7.54 12.21
C PRO A 216 21.33 8.12 11.13
N PHE A 217 21.00 7.90 9.87
CA PHE A 217 21.71 8.51 8.76
C PHE A 217 21.53 10.02 8.75
N PRO A 218 22.44 10.78 8.09
CA PRO A 218 22.35 12.23 8.01
C PRO A 218 20.98 12.71 7.55
N GLY A 219 20.39 13.63 8.32
CA GLY A 219 19.05 14.17 8.05
C GLY A 219 17.88 13.31 8.51
N GLN A 220 18.14 12.12 9.08
CA GLN A 220 17.12 11.26 9.66
C GLN A 220 17.02 11.44 11.18
N ILE A 221 15.83 11.13 11.72
CA ILE A 221 15.62 11.07 13.18
C ILE A 221 15.71 9.62 13.65
N LYS A 222 16.16 9.42 14.87
CA LYS A 222 16.19 8.09 15.50
C LYS A 222 14.76 7.60 15.74
N TYR A 223 14.43 6.44 15.15
CA TYR A 223 13.16 5.79 15.44
C TYR A 223 13.25 4.94 16.69
N THR A 224 12.18 4.99 17.48
CA THR A 224 11.89 4.14 18.63
C THR A 224 10.64 3.31 18.36
N PHE A 225 10.29 2.42 19.29
CA PHE A 225 9.04 1.68 19.27
C PHE A 225 7.81 2.56 18.92
N TRP A 226 7.68 3.72 19.56
CA TRP A 226 6.54 4.60 19.36
C TRP A 226 6.49 5.20 17.95
N HIS A 227 7.63 5.54 17.38
CA HIS A 227 7.67 6.01 15.99
C HIS A 227 7.19 4.91 15.02
N VAL A 228 7.71 3.69 15.16
CA VAL A 228 7.31 2.55 14.31
C VAL A 228 5.85 2.20 14.51
N PHE A 229 5.40 2.11 15.77
CA PHE A 229 4.03 1.78 16.13
C PHE A 229 3.02 2.77 15.55
N PHE A 230 3.19 4.07 15.85
CA PHE A 230 2.26 5.09 15.37
C PHE A 230 2.37 5.31 13.87
N TRP A 231 3.58 5.25 13.31
CA TRP A 231 3.76 5.36 11.88
C TRP A 231 3.02 4.23 11.15
N SER A 232 3.23 2.99 11.56
CA SER A 232 2.55 1.83 10.99
C SER A 232 1.03 1.91 11.16
N TRP A 233 0.54 2.27 12.33
CA TRP A 233 -0.90 2.38 12.55
C TRP A 233 -1.52 3.55 11.78
N PHE A 234 -0.97 4.75 11.90
CA PHE A 234 -1.55 5.94 11.30
C PHE A 234 -1.38 6.03 9.79
N ALA A 235 -0.27 5.57 9.23
CA ALA A 235 -0.12 5.49 7.78
C ALA A 235 -1.24 4.63 7.18
N ASN A 236 -1.53 3.50 7.80
CA ASN A 236 -2.61 2.62 7.37
C ASN A 236 -4.00 3.21 7.66
N ALA A 237 -4.26 3.62 8.89
CA ALA A 237 -5.58 4.11 9.29
C ALA A 237 -5.95 5.41 8.57
N ALA A 238 -5.03 6.38 8.44
CA ALA A 238 -5.31 7.67 7.83
C ALA A 238 -5.57 7.54 6.32
N MET A 239 -4.77 6.73 5.63
CA MET A 239 -4.88 6.56 4.18
C MET A 239 -6.10 5.73 3.79
N HIS A 240 -6.46 4.72 4.56
CA HIS A 240 -7.49 3.74 4.21
C HIS A 240 -8.81 3.97 4.96
N VAL A 241 -8.78 4.01 6.29
CA VAL A 241 -10.02 4.13 7.10
C VAL A 241 -10.74 5.43 6.83
N GLY A 242 -10.01 6.53 6.71
CA GLY A 242 -10.58 7.84 6.46
C GLY A 242 -10.96 8.10 5.02
N MET A 243 -10.42 7.34 4.04
CA MET A 243 -10.50 7.74 2.63
C MET A 243 -11.19 6.74 1.71
N SER A 244 -10.95 5.42 1.83
CA SER A 244 -11.41 4.47 0.81
C SER A 244 -12.16 3.26 1.33
N ASP A 245 -11.82 2.72 2.49
CA ASP A 245 -12.28 1.40 2.90
C ASP A 245 -13.77 1.29 3.21
N LEU A 246 -14.42 2.39 3.58
CA LEU A 246 -15.89 2.40 3.64
C LEU A 246 -16.50 2.09 2.28
N THR A 247 -15.89 2.60 1.21
CA THR A 247 -16.32 2.36 -0.18
C THR A 247 -16.09 0.89 -0.57
N VAL A 248 -15.09 0.23 0.00
CA VAL A 248 -14.82 -1.20 -0.20
C VAL A 248 -15.75 -2.05 0.64
N PHE A 249 -15.83 -1.82 1.96
CA PHE A 249 -16.63 -2.63 2.88
C PHE A 249 -18.15 -2.51 2.69
N ARG A 250 -18.64 -1.52 1.95
CA ARG A 250 -20.06 -1.45 1.58
C ARG A 250 -20.54 -2.67 0.78
N TYR A 251 -19.61 -3.40 0.13
CA TYR A 251 -19.88 -4.64 -0.57
C TYR A 251 -19.79 -5.89 0.31
N ALA A 252 -19.40 -5.78 1.57
CA ALA A 252 -19.19 -6.93 2.42
C ALA A 252 -20.52 -7.48 3.00
N LYS A 253 -20.67 -8.82 2.97
CA LYS A 253 -21.80 -9.52 3.58
C LYS A 253 -21.79 -9.47 5.10
N SER A 254 -20.60 -9.34 5.71
CA SER A 254 -20.42 -9.42 7.15
C SER A 254 -19.29 -8.50 7.59
N THR A 255 -19.42 -7.96 8.80
CA THR A 255 -18.38 -7.18 9.47
C THR A 255 -17.09 -7.99 9.68
N ASN A 256 -17.18 -9.34 9.71
CA ASN A 256 -16.01 -10.21 9.78
C ASN A 256 -15.08 -10.09 8.56
N SER A 257 -15.56 -9.55 7.44
CA SER A 257 -14.70 -9.21 6.32
C SER A 257 -13.61 -8.21 6.68
N GLY A 258 -13.78 -7.43 7.75
CA GLY A 258 -12.73 -6.56 8.28
C GLY A 258 -11.45 -7.29 8.69
N TRP A 259 -11.53 -8.58 9.06
CA TRP A 259 -10.33 -9.37 9.35
C TRP A 259 -9.45 -9.66 8.14
N THR A 260 -9.98 -9.54 6.91
CA THR A 260 -9.16 -9.74 5.70
C THR A 260 -8.07 -8.70 5.54
N THR A 261 -8.18 -7.56 6.21
CA THR A 261 -7.13 -6.53 6.24
C THR A 261 -5.84 -7.04 6.90
N ALA A 262 -5.94 -8.09 7.75
CA ALA A 262 -4.75 -8.73 8.31
C ALA A 262 -3.82 -9.30 7.23
N ALA A 263 -4.35 -9.73 6.07
CA ALA A 263 -3.51 -10.13 4.94
C ALA A 263 -2.68 -8.95 4.41
N GLY A 264 -3.28 -7.77 4.30
CA GLY A 264 -2.54 -6.56 3.95
C GLY A 264 -1.49 -6.18 4.98
N MET A 265 -1.88 -6.15 6.25
CA MET A 265 -1.00 -5.68 7.32
C MET A 265 0.17 -6.62 7.62
N PHE A 266 -0.06 -7.94 7.63
CA PHE A 266 0.97 -8.89 8.04
C PHE A 266 1.67 -9.58 6.86
N VAL A 267 0.95 -9.93 5.79
CA VAL A 267 1.55 -10.49 4.57
C VAL A 267 2.03 -9.38 3.63
N GLY A 268 1.29 -8.28 3.56
CA GLY A 268 1.71 -7.07 2.85
C GLY A 268 2.78 -6.29 3.62
N HIS A 269 2.37 -5.26 4.34
CA HIS A 269 3.29 -4.28 4.96
C HIS A 269 4.36 -4.91 5.85
N TYR A 270 3.98 -5.74 6.81
CA TYR A 270 4.97 -6.31 7.75
C TYR A 270 6.07 -7.08 7.02
N MET A 271 5.68 -8.01 6.15
CA MET A 271 6.61 -8.82 5.36
C MET A 271 7.33 -7.99 4.31
N ALA A 272 6.62 -7.17 3.54
CA ALA A 272 7.20 -6.41 2.44
C ALA A 272 8.17 -5.32 2.92
N TRP A 273 7.86 -4.63 4.02
CA TRP A 273 8.77 -3.63 4.60
C TRP A 273 10.06 -4.25 5.13
N ILE A 274 9.95 -5.41 5.81
CA ILE A 274 11.15 -6.13 6.25
C ILE A 274 11.95 -6.63 5.04
N ALA A 275 11.30 -7.22 4.03
CA ALA A 275 12.00 -7.68 2.83
C ALA A 275 12.70 -6.54 2.08
N ALA A 276 12.04 -5.38 1.95
CA ALA A 276 12.62 -4.20 1.34
C ALA A 276 13.77 -3.60 2.18
N ALA A 277 13.66 -3.62 3.51
CA ALA A 277 14.75 -3.22 4.40
C ALA A 277 15.96 -4.15 4.25
N LEU A 278 15.76 -5.46 4.17
CA LEU A 278 16.83 -6.43 3.92
C LEU A 278 17.51 -6.19 2.56
N LEU A 279 16.74 -5.94 1.52
CA LEU A 279 17.29 -5.61 0.20
C LEU A 279 18.13 -4.34 0.25
N TYR A 280 17.68 -3.33 0.98
CA TYR A 280 18.44 -2.11 1.18
C TYR A 280 19.70 -2.36 2.04
N ALA A 281 19.66 -3.25 3.04
CA ALA A 281 20.84 -3.66 3.79
C ALA A 281 21.91 -4.31 2.90
N VAL A 282 21.49 -5.08 1.88
CA VAL A 282 22.40 -5.61 0.85
C VAL A 282 23.00 -4.47 0.04
N TYR A 283 22.17 -3.52 -0.42
CA TYR A 283 22.64 -2.35 -1.17
C TYR A 283 23.68 -1.54 -0.39
N LEU A 284 23.49 -1.36 0.93
CA LEU A 284 24.43 -0.62 1.79
C LEU A 284 25.85 -1.24 1.83
N LYS A 285 26.01 -2.50 1.43
CA LYS A 285 27.33 -3.15 1.29
C LYS A 285 27.99 -2.86 -0.07
N SER A 286 27.31 -2.20 -0.99
CA SER A 286 27.86 -1.86 -2.31
C SER A 286 28.92 -0.77 -2.22
N PRO A 287 29.94 -0.78 -3.12
CA PRO A 287 30.95 0.28 -3.17
C PRO A 287 30.35 1.67 -3.38
N GLU A 288 29.25 1.76 -4.15
CA GLU A 288 28.53 3.01 -4.41
C GLU A 288 27.91 3.58 -3.13
N ALA A 289 27.17 2.76 -2.39
CA ALA A 289 26.54 3.18 -1.14
C ALA A 289 27.58 3.58 -0.10
N LEU A 290 28.67 2.83 0.03
CA LEU A 290 29.78 3.14 0.94
C LEU A 290 30.43 4.49 0.60
N LEU A 291 30.60 4.80 -0.68
CA LEU A 291 31.15 6.09 -1.11
C LEU A 291 30.21 7.26 -0.74
N ILE A 292 28.89 7.06 -0.91
CA ILE A 292 27.89 8.08 -0.54
C ILE A 292 27.90 8.34 0.98
N LEU A 293 27.95 7.26 1.78
CA LEU A 293 28.05 7.35 3.24
C LEU A 293 29.35 8.05 3.70
N GLN A 294 30.49 7.73 3.08
CA GLN A 294 31.77 8.40 3.38
C GLN A 294 31.73 9.90 3.11
N ASN A 295 30.92 10.35 2.16
CA ASN A 295 30.68 11.76 1.86
C ASN A 295 29.61 12.41 2.80
N GLY A 296 29.19 11.73 3.86
CA GLY A 296 28.22 12.25 4.83
C GLY A 296 26.80 12.39 4.29
N LYS A 297 26.45 11.63 3.26
CA LYS A 297 25.11 11.60 2.64
C LYS A 297 24.44 10.26 2.89
N ALA A 298 23.12 10.23 2.90
CA ALA A 298 22.34 9.00 2.88
C ALA A 298 22.29 8.45 1.45
N PRO A 299 22.63 7.18 1.22
CA PRO A 299 22.56 6.53 -0.10
C PRO A 299 21.11 6.19 -0.49
#